data_1e42b6bbfd383286e7f7f7cf4b9c3500
#
_entry.id   1e42b6bbfd383286e7f7f7cf4b9c3500
#
_cell.length_a   1.000
_cell.length_b   1.000
_cell.length_c   1.000
_cell.angle_alpha   90.00
_cell.angle_beta   90.00
_cell.angle_gamma   90.00
#
_symmetry.space_group_name_H-M   'P 1'
#
loop_
_entity.id
_entity.type
_entity.pdbx_description
1 polymer ?
#
loop_
_entity_poly.entity_id
_entity_poly.type
_entity_poly.pdbx_seq_one_letter_code
_entity_poly.pdbx_strand_id
1 'polypeptide(L)'
;MPAAVTRAARLRREGRSADAIALVESALDEARSTPFDVPFRDRMLLALTLADLYVVAEHSCRARDLLKSELPFAESILELIRCDGTPAQIHAAATGVRQLRDRASQLALLGQPAPEIVAVEWVRGSPVTLAALHGRVVLIEFWAPRCHSCAAMFGFLNALHSRYADRGLTILGLTSFRSGNGDRTVERDLIHRTAVEHEVRFPVAVAADHRLAQAYGANGIPTFVVIDQEGSVRLATSKPDKPALESEISRLLDTDTLPAP
;
A
#
# COMPACT_ATOMS: atom_id res chain seq x y z
N MET A 1 5.49 -19.82 -7.43
CA MET A 1 4.32 -18.91 -7.60
C MET A 1 3.20 -19.73 -8.20
N PRO A 2 1.98 -19.72 -7.65
CA PRO A 2 0.86 -20.50 -8.15
C PRO A 2 0.55 -20.17 -9.62
N ALA A 3 0.30 -21.19 -10.44
CA ALA A 3 -0.06 -21.02 -11.85
C ALA A 3 -1.33 -20.16 -12.03
N ALA A 4 -2.27 -20.28 -11.10
CA ALA A 4 -3.50 -19.49 -11.08
C ALA A 4 -3.23 -17.98 -11.00
N VAL A 5 -2.26 -17.53 -10.19
CA VAL A 5 -1.89 -16.10 -10.07
C VAL A 5 -1.34 -15.55 -11.39
N THR A 6 -0.44 -16.29 -12.03
CA THR A 6 0.14 -15.88 -13.33
C THR A 6 -0.93 -15.81 -14.42
N ARG A 7 -1.83 -16.82 -14.46
CA ARG A 7 -2.93 -16.88 -15.43
C ARG A 7 -3.97 -15.78 -15.19
N ALA A 8 -4.30 -15.49 -13.93
CA ALA A 8 -5.20 -14.40 -13.56
C ALA A 8 -4.67 -13.03 -13.97
N ALA A 9 -3.35 -12.78 -13.81
CA ALA A 9 -2.71 -11.56 -14.27
C ALA A 9 -2.80 -11.38 -15.80
N ARG A 10 -2.74 -12.49 -16.57
CA ARG A 10 -2.97 -12.47 -18.02
C ARG A 10 -4.42 -12.17 -18.36
N LEU A 11 -5.37 -12.88 -17.76
CA LEU A 11 -6.81 -12.67 -17.97
C LEU A 11 -7.23 -11.22 -17.68
N ARG A 12 -6.68 -10.63 -16.61
CA ARG A 12 -6.94 -9.21 -16.30
C ARG A 12 -6.46 -8.28 -17.41
N ARG A 13 -5.27 -8.51 -17.99
CA ARG A 13 -4.77 -7.71 -19.13
C ARG A 13 -5.60 -7.88 -20.41
N GLU A 14 -6.28 -9.02 -20.54
CA GLU A 14 -7.22 -9.31 -21.63
C GLU A 14 -8.64 -8.74 -21.37
N GLY A 15 -8.85 -8.00 -20.25
CA GLY A 15 -10.17 -7.46 -19.86
C GLY A 15 -11.13 -8.50 -19.25
N ARG A 16 -10.66 -9.72 -18.99
CA ARG A 16 -11.45 -10.85 -18.50
C ARG A 16 -11.37 -10.96 -16.97
N SER A 17 -11.77 -9.90 -16.28
CA SER A 17 -11.66 -9.82 -14.81
C SER A 17 -12.52 -10.86 -14.09
N ALA A 18 -13.72 -11.15 -14.57
CA ALA A 18 -14.59 -12.18 -13.99
C ALA A 18 -13.96 -13.58 -14.05
N ASP A 19 -13.34 -13.94 -15.17
CA ASP A 19 -12.65 -15.22 -15.34
C ASP A 19 -11.40 -15.29 -14.44
N ALA A 20 -10.69 -14.18 -14.26
CA ALA A 20 -9.57 -14.11 -13.34
C ALA A 20 -9.99 -14.32 -11.88
N ILE A 21 -11.11 -13.74 -11.47
CA ILE A 21 -11.70 -13.93 -10.13
C ILE A 21 -12.06 -15.41 -9.94
N ALA A 22 -12.88 -15.98 -10.82
CA ALA A 22 -13.33 -17.37 -10.72
C ALA A 22 -12.15 -18.37 -10.66
N LEU A 23 -11.10 -18.12 -11.45
CA LEU A 23 -9.89 -18.96 -11.44
C LEU A 23 -9.18 -18.94 -10.08
N VAL A 24 -9.02 -17.75 -9.46
CA VAL A 24 -8.30 -17.61 -8.19
C VAL A 24 -9.18 -18.05 -7.03
N GLU A 25 -10.51 -17.85 -7.08
CA GLU A 25 -11.48 -18.43 -6.12
C GLU A 25 -11.34 -19.94 -6.06
N SER A 26 -11.43 -20.62 -7.22
CA SER A 26 -11.29 -22.09 -7.29
C SER A 26 -9.96 -22.57 -6.75
N ALA A 27 -8.85 -21.90 -7.08
CA ALA A 27 -7.53 -22.29 -6.59
C ALA A 27 -7.37 -22.04 -5.07
N LEU A 28 -8.00 -21.01 -4.52
CA LEU A 28 -7.98 -20.75 -3.08
C LEU A 28 -8.86 -21.73 -2.32
N ASP A 29 -10.02 -22.12 -2.87
CA ASP A 29 -10.90 -23.11 -2.26
C ASP A 29 -10.26 -24.52 -2.25
N GLU A 30 -9.52 -24.87 -3.30
CA GLU A 30 -8.68 -26.06 -3.31
C GLU A 30 -7.62 -25.99 -2.18
N ALA A 31 -6.90 -24.86 -2.07
CA ALA A 31 -5.91 -24.68 -1.01
C ALA A 31 -6.49 -24.66 0.41
N ARG A 32 -7.77 -24.33 0.56
CA ARG A 32 -8.49 -24.43 1.83
C ARG A 32 -8.86 -25.87 2.16
N SER A 33 -9.26 -26.65 1.14
CA SER A 33 -9.68 -28.05 1.29
C SER A 33 -8.50 -28.98 1.56
N THR A 34 -7.31 -28.61 1.09
CA THR A 34 -6.07 -29.39 1.25
C THR A 34 -4.95 -28.53 1.88
N PRO A 35 -5.12 -28.08 3.14
CA PRO A 35 -4.28 -27.04 3.74
C PRO A 35 -2.81 -27.43 3.89
N PHE A 36 -2.47 -28.73 3.84
CA PHE A 36 -1.09 -29.22 3.95
C PHE A 36 -0.45 -29.56 2.59
N ASP A 37 -1.24 -29.64 1.51
CA ASP A 37 -0.73 -29.97 0.17
C ASP A 37 -0.30 -28.70 -0.59
N VAL A 38 -0.87 -27.55 -0.25
CA VAL A 38 -0.53 -26.26 -0.85
C VAL A 38 0.43 -25.51 0.08
N PRO A 39 1.62 -25.09 -0.41
CA PRO A 39 2.55 -24.32 0.39
C PRO A 39 1.89 -23.06 0.98
N PHE A 40 2.11 -22.79 2.26
CA PHE A 40 1.54 -21.66 3.00
C PHE A 40 1.69 -20.33 2.23
N ARG A 41 2.92 -20.07 1.67
CA ARG A 41 3.18 -18.90 0.86
C ARG A 41 2.25 -18.78 -0.35
N ASP A 42 1.95 -19.89 -0.99
CA ASP A 42 1.14 -19.90 -2.22
C ASP A 42 -0.34 -19.62 -1.89
N ARG A 43 -0.86 -20.15 -0.79
CA ARG A 43 -2.20 -19.79 -0.30
C ARG A 43 -2.30 -18.31 0.05
N MET A 44 -1.28 -17.74 0.73
CA MET A 44 -1.27 -16.32 1.05
C MET A 44 -1.25 -15.45 -0.22
N LEU A 45 -0.51 -15.88 -1.24
CA LEU A 45 -0.45 -15.17 -2.51
C LEU A 45 -1.78 -15.23 -3.29
N LEU A 46 -2.47 -16.37 -3.24
CA LEU A 46 -3.82 -16.52 -3.80
C LEU A 46 -4.80 -15.57 -3.11
N ALA A 47 -4.82 -15.55 -1.78
CA ALA A 47 -5.70 -14.68 -1.00
C ALA A 47 -5.47 -13.18 -1.30
N LEU A 48 -4.21 -12.72 -1.32
CA LEU A 48 -3.86 -11.36 -1.67
C LEU A 48 -4.25 -11.01 -3.12
N THR A 49 -4.00 -11.95 -4.06
CA THR A 49 -4.36 -11.74 -5.47
C THR A 49 -5.88 -11.64 -5.65
N LEU A 50 -6.64 -12.50 -4.97
CA LEU A 50 -8.10 -12.46 -5.03
C LEU A 50 -8.67 -11.18 -4.43
N ALA A 51 -8.11 -10.73 -3.29
CA ALA A 51 -8.49 -9.46 -2.67
C ALA A 51 -8.25 -8.27 -3.64
N ASP A 52 -7.10 -8.25 -4.33
CA ASP A 52 -6.80 -7.21 -5.32
C ASP A 52 -7.74 -7.27 -6.53
N LEU A 53 -8.09 -8.47 -7.01
CA LEU A 53 -9.06 -8.64 -8.08
C LEU A 53 -10.46 -8.15 -7.69
N TYR A 54 -10.90 -8.44 -6.46
CA TYR A 54 -12.18 -7.93 -5.95
C TYR A 54 -12.20 -6.41 -5.86
N VAL A 55 -11.11 -5.78 -5.43
CA VAL A 55 -11.02 -4.30 -5.37
C VAL A 55 -11.15 -3.69 -6.77
N VAL A 56 -10.43 -4.25 -7.76
CA VAL A 56 -10.52 -3.79 -9.16
C VAL A 56 -11.92 -3.99 -9.76
N ALA A 57 -12.65 -5.01 -9.30
CA ALA A 57 -14.03 -5.26 -9.70
C ALA A 57 -15.07 -4.51 -8.84
N GLU A 58 -14.64 -3.54 -8.03
CA GLU A 58 -15.48 -2.74 -7.11
C GLU A 58 -16.19 -3.57 -6.02
N HIS A 59 -15.73 -4.80 -5.77
CA HIS A 59 -16.26 -5.69 -4.74
C HIS A 59 -15.48 -5.57 -3.41
N SER A 60 -15.25 -4.37 -2.91
CA SER A 60 -14.41 -4.11 -1.72
C SER A 60 -14.92 -4.80 -0.45
N CYS A 61 -16.24 -5.04 -0.30
CA CYS A 61 -16.78 -5.82 0.81
C CYS A 61 -16.30 -7.27 0.76
N ARG A 62 -16.35 -7.93 -0.42
CA ARG A 62 -15.85 -9.31 -0.60
C ARG A 62 -14.34 -9.40 -0.32
N ALA A 63 -13.57 -8.40 -0.72
CA ALA A 63 -12.14 -8.34 -0.43
C ALA A 63 -11.87 -8.27 1.08
N ARG A 64 -12.61 -7.45 1.82
CA ARG A 64 -12.51 -7.35 3.28
C ARG A 64 -12.89 -8.66 3.98
N ASP A 65 -14.01 -9.27 3.60
CA ASP A 65 -14.49 -10.53 4.18
C ASP A 65 -13.50 -11.67 3.93
N LEU A 66 -12.93 -11.73 2.72
CA LEU A 66 -11.89 -12.70 2.37
C LEU A 66 -10.68 -12.58 3.30
N LEU A 67 -10.12 -11.38 3.46
CA LEU A 67 -8.93 -11.20 4.31
C LEU A 67 -9.24 -11.39 5.79
N LYS A 68 -10.45 -11.02 6.24
CA LYS A 68 -10.93 -11.31 7.59
C LYS A 68 -10.99 -12.80 7.88
N SER A 69 -11.31 -13.64 6.89
CA SER A 69 -11.34 -15.10 7.03
C SER A 69 -9.95 -15.75 6.94
N GLU A 70 -9.05 -15.24 6.08
CA GLU A 70 -7.73 -15.84 5.85
C GLU A 70 -6.70 -15.45 6.94
N LEU A 71 -6.82 -14.26 7.55
CA LEU A 71 -5.85 -13.78 8.52
C LEU A 71 -5.70 -14.65 9.76
N PRO A 72 -6.79 -15.10 10.44
CA PRO A 72 -6.68 -16.00 11.59
C PRO A 72 -6.00 -17.34 11.25
N PHE A 73 -6.31 -17.91 10.08
CA PHE A 73 -5.63 -19.12 9.61
C PHE A 73 -4.12 -18.87 9.42
N ALA A 74 -3.77 -17.77 8.76
CA ALA A 74 -2.37 -17.43 8.50
C ALA A 74 -1.57 -17.21 9.80
N GLU A 75 -2.18 -16.58 10.79
CA GLU A 75 -1.61 -16.38 12.13
C GLU A 75 -1.40 -17.71 12.86
N SER A 76 -2.38 -18.62 12.82
CA SER A 76 -2.26 -19.95 13.43
C SER A 76 -1.11 -20.76 12.81
N ILE A 77 -0.98 -20.74 11.48
CA ILE A 77 0.12 -21.43 10.78
C ILE A 77 1.48 -20.80 11.14
N LEU A 78 1.56 -19.47 11.26
CA LEU A 78 2.80 -18.81 11.69
C LEU A 78 3.22 -19.26 13.09
N GLU A 79 2.29 -19.41 14.04
CA GLU A 79 2.61 -19.91 15.39
C GLU A 79 3.14 -21.35 15.34
N LEU A 80 2.53 -22.23 14.52
CA LEU A 80 3.06 -23.60 14.33
C LEU A 80 4.47 -23.58 13.72
N ILE A 81 4.70 -22.76 12.69
CA ILE A 81 6.03 -22.65 12.05
C ILE A 81 7.07 -22.09 13.04
N ARG A 82 6.69 -21.23 13.98
CA ARG A 82 7.60 -20.71 15.02
C ARG A 82 8.10 -21.78 15.97
N CYS A 83 7.32 -22.84 16.23
CA CYS A 83 7.71 -23.94 17.10
C CYS A 83 8.80 -24.81 16.47
N ASP A 84 8.64 -25.21 15.21
CA ASP A 84 9.47 -26.24 14.58
C ASP A 84 10.11 -25.81 13.25
N GLY A 85 9.86 -24.58 12.80
CA GLY A 85 10.34 -24.10 11.50
C GLY A 85 11.77 -23.58 11.55
N THR A 86 12.43 -23.63 10.40
CA THR A 86 13.72 -22.97 10.20
C THR A 86 13.58 -21.45 10.23
N PRO A 87 14.65 -20.67 10.54
CA PRO A 87 14.60 -19.21 10.50
C PRO A 87 14.09 -18.65 9.16
N ALA A 88 14.41 -19.29 8.04
CA ALA A 88 13.93 -18.91 6.72
C ALA A 88 12.41 -19.10 6.56
N GLN A 89 11.88 -20.22 7.04
CA GLN A 89 10.44 -20.51 7.02
C GLN A 89 9.67 -19.55 7.93
N ILE A 90 10.18 -19.29 9.14
CA ILE A 90 9.59 -18.31 10.08
C ILE A 90 9.55 -16.92 9.44
N HIS A 91 10.66 -16.47 8.84
CA HIS A 91 10.73 -15.18 8.17
C HIS A 91 9.74 -15.07 6.99
N ALA A 92 9.67 -16.10 6.15
CA ALA A 92 8.74 -16.14 5.01
C ALA A 92 7.27 -16.10 5.45
N ALA A 93 6.92 -16.90 6.48
CA ALA A 93 5.57 -16.95 7.02
C ALA A 93 5.17 -15.62 7.69
N ALA A 94 6.05 -15.05 8.52
CA ALA A 94 5.83 -13.75 9.14
C ALA A 94 5.66 -12.62 8.11
N THR A 95 6.40 -12.69 7.01
CA THR A 95 6.24 -11.75 5.89
C THR A 95 4.88 -11.89 5.22
N GLY A 96 4.40 -13.11 4.96
CA GLY A 96 3.08 -13.37 4.40
C GLY A 96 1.94 -12.85 5.31
N VAL A 97 2.00 -13.17 6.60
CA VAL A 97 1.01 -12.68 7.58
C VAL A 97 1.01 -11.15 7.65
N ARG A 98 2.19 -10.52 7.66
CA ARG A 98 2.28 -9.05 7.63
C ARG A 98 1.62 -8.48 6.38
N GLN A 99 1.86 -9.05 5.19
CA GLN A 99 1.25 -8.59 3.94
C GLN A 99 -0.27 -8.70 3.96
N LEU A 100 -0.83 -9.80 4.51
CA LEU A 100 -2.27 -9.94 4.70
C LEU A 100 -2.83 -8.89 5.64
N ARG A 101 -2.15 -8.66 6.78
CA ARG A 101 -2.55 -7.67 7.79
C ARG A 101 -2.51 -6.26 7.23
N ASP A 102 -1.44 -5.89 6.53
CA ASP A 102 -1.32 -4.59 5.85
C ASP A 102 -2.44 -4.41 4.83
N ARG A 103 -2.70 -5.43 4.00
CA ARG A 103 -3.78 -5.35 3.01
C ARG A 103 -5.15 -5.23 3.66
N ALA A 104 -5.42 -5.98 4.73
CA ALA A 104 -6.66 -5.86 5.48
C ALA A 104 -6.84 -4.45 6.07
N SER A 105 -5.79 -3.85 6.64
CA SER A 105 -5.81 -2.48 7.15
C SER A 105 -6.05 -1.46 6.03
N GLN A 106 -5.38 -1.61 4.89
CA GLN A 106 -5.59 -0.77 3.71
C GLN A 106 -7.04 -0.82 3.21
N LEU A 107 -7.63 -2.01 3.13
CA LEU A 107 -9.02 -2.17 2.72
C LEU A 107 -10.03 -1.61 3.73
N ALA A 108 -9.69 -1.66 5.02
CA ALA A 108 -10.52 -1.07 6.08
C ALA A 108 -10.56 0.47 5.98
N LEU A 109 -9.50 1.09 5.49
CA LEU A 109 -9.41 2.54 5.31
C LEU A 109 -10.19 3.05 4.10
N LEU A 110 -10.50 2.23 3.09
CA LEU A 110 -11.20 2.69 1.89
C LEU A 110 -12.57 3.29 2.23
N GLY A 111 -12.77 4.55 1.84
CA GLY A 111 -13.96 5.33 2.13
C GLY A 111 -14.03 5.88 3.57
N GLN A 112 -12.98 5.69 4.39
CA GLN A 112 -12.90 6.25 5.73
C GLN A 112 -12.04 7.52 5.73
N PRO A 113 -12.24 8.43 6.72
CA PRO A 113 -11.33 9.54 6.94
C PRO A 113 -9.90 9.06 7.11
N ALA A 114 -8.97 9.72 6.41
CA ALA A 114 -7.56 9.40 6.50
C ALA A 114 -7.00 9.74 7.90
N PRO A 115 -6.19 8.86 8.53
CA PRO A 115 -5.49 9.19 9.76
C PRO A 115 -4.61 10.43 9.59
N GLU A 116 -4.65 11.36 10.55
CA GLU A 116 -3.88 12.61 10.48
C GLU A 116 -2.36 12.35 10.47
N ILE A 117 -1.61 13.16 9.73
CA ILE A 117 -0.17 13.06 9.62
C ILE A 117 0.48 13.72 10.83
N VAL A 118 1.13 12.90 11.66
CA VAL A 118 1.93 13.38 12.79
C VAL A 118 3.40 13.19 12.46
N ALA A 119 4.05 14.27 12.00
CA ALA A 119 5.47 14.31 11.71
C ALA A 119 6.22 15.05 12.82
N VAL A 120 7.40 14.55 13.18
CA VAL A 120 8.31 15.21 14.12
C VAL A 120 9.33 16.10 13.41
N GLU A 121 9.50 15.89 12.12
CA GLU A 121 10.45 16.65 11.32
C GLU A 121 10.00 16.70 9.84
N TRP A 122 10.32 17.80 9.18
CA TRP A 122 10.16 18.00 7.74
C TRP A 122 11.55 18.21 7.13
N VAL A 123 12.02 17.22 6.40
CA VAL A 123 13.34 17.24 5.76
C VAL A 123 13.31 18.08 4.49
N ARG A 124 12.13 18.18 3.86
CA ARG A 124 11.87 18.99 2.66
C ARG A 124 10.45 19.55 2.71
N GLY A 125 10.29 20.80 2.27
CA GLY A 125 9.01 21.51 2.29
C GLY A 125 8.66 22.07 3.68
N SER A 126 7.45 22.60 3.79
CA SER A 126 6.92 23.15 5.05
C SER A 126 5.99 22.17 5.73
N PRO A 127 5.85 22.23 7.07
CA PRO A 127 4.87 21.44 7.81
C PRO A 127 3.45 21.65 7.27
N VAL A 128 2.74 20.56 7.02
CA VAL A 128 1.33 20.56 6.63
C VAL A 128 0.57 19.49 7.41
N THR A 129 -0.73 19.70 7.60
CA THR A 129 -1.67 18.71 8.16
C THR A 129 -2.67 18.30 7.08
N LEU A 130 -3.29 17.14 7.19
CA LEU A 130 -4.38 16.76 6.27
C LEU A 130 -5.55 17.72 6.36
N ALA A 131 -5.84 18.24 7.56
CA ALA A 131 -6.88 19.26 7.75
C ALA A 131 -6.59 20.54 6.93
N ALA A 132 -5.33 20.97 6.83
CA ALA A 132 -4.93 22.12 6.01
C ALA A 132 -4.94 21.83 4.50
N LEU A 133 -4.97 20.57 4.12
CA LEU A 133 -5.02 20.10 2.72
C LEU A 133 -6.44 19.77 2.26
N HIS A 134 -7.47 20.05 3.08
CA HIS A 134 -8.87 19.88 2.67
C HIS A 134 -9.15 20.64 1.36
N GLY A 135 -9.90 20.04 0.46
CA GLY A 135 -10.11 20.57 -0.91
C GLY A 135 -9.00 20.20 -1.90
N ARG A 136 -7.99 19.42 -1.50
CA ARG A 136 -6.92 18.93 -2.37
C ARG A 136 -6.91 17.40 -2.40
N VAL A 137 -6.55 16.83 -3.54
CA VAL A 137 -6.21 15.41 -3.62
C VAL A 137 -4.81 15.23 -3.03
N VAL A 138 -4.66 14.30 -2.09
CA VAL A 138 -3.37 14.02 -1.45
C VAL A 138 -2.89 12.63 -1.83
N LEU A 139 -1.66 12.52 -2.33
CA LEU A 139 -0.96 11.26 -2.53
C LEU A 139 0.15 11.13 -1.48
N ILE A 140 0.07 10.11 -0.64
CA ILE A 140 1.10 9.77 0.32
C ILE A 140 1.91 8.59 -0.21
N GLU A 141 3.25 8.70 -0.18
CA GLU A 141 4.17 7.58 -0.33
C GLU A 141 4.87 7.28 0.99
N PHE A 142 4.66 6.08 1.54
CA PHE A 142 5.48 5.55 2.63
C PHE A 142 6.74 4.91 2.06
N TRP A 143 7.91 5.40 2.47
CA TRP A 143 9.20 5.02 1.90
C TRP A 143 10.32 4.95 2.95
N ALA A 144 11.52 4.49 2.53
CA ALA A 144 12.73 4.56 3.35
C ALA A 144 13.98 4.74 2.45
N PRO A 145 15.07 5.36 2.96
CA PRO A 145 16.25 5.70 2.16
C PRO A 145 16.91 4.53 1.43
N ARG A 146 16.86 3.31 1.99
CA ARG A 146 17.47 2.11 1.39
C ARG A 146 16.48 1.23 0.62
N CYS A 147 15.32 1.76 0.27
CA CYS A 147 14.29 1.05 -0.47
C CYS A 147 14.43 1.32 -1.97
N HIS A 148 15.05 0.41 -2.72
CA HIS A 148 15.24 0.56 -4.17
C HIS A 148 13.92 0.65 -4.95
N SER A 149 12.90 -0.10 -4.53
CA SER A 149 11.57 -0.03 -5.15
C SER A 149 10.88 1.30 -4.91
N CYS A 150 11.12 1.97 -3.76
CA CYS A 150 10.65 3.33 -3.50
C CYS A 150 11.37 4.33 -4.42
N ALA A 151 12.71 4.26 -4.48
CA ALA A 151 13.52 5.12 -5.34
C ALA A 151 13.08 5.05 -6.82
N ALA A 152 12.71 3.88 -7.31
CA ALA A 152 12.21 3.67 -8.67
C ALA A 152 10.85 4.39 -8.94
N MET A 153 10.16 4.86 -7.91
CA MET A 153 8.91 5.61 -8.03
C MET A 153 9.11 7.13 -8.05
N PHE A 154 10.19 7.67 -7.50
CA PHE A 154 10.37 9.12 -7.36
C PHE A 154 10.29 9.89 -8.68
N GLY A 155 10.87 9.36 -9.76
CA GLY A 155 10.75 10.00 -11.08
C GLY A 155 9.30 10.10 -11.56
N PHE A 156 8.49 9.06 -11.35
CA PHE A 156 7.07 9.07 -11.66
C PHE A 156 6.30 10.04 -10.76
N LEU A 157 6.59 10.07 -9.46
CA LEU A 157 5.95 11.01 -8.52
C LEU A 157 6.32 12.47 -8.82
N ASN A 158 7.56 12.74 -9.20
CA ASN A 158 7.98 14.06 -9.66
C ASN A 158 7.21 14.50 -10.91
N ALA A 159 6.97 13.59 -11.86
CA ALA A 159 6.17 13.88 -13.06
C ALA A 159 4.71 14.17 -12.69
N LEU A 160 4.09 13.39 -11.78
CA LEU A 160 2.75 13.66 -11.27
C LEU A 160 2.69 15.03 -10.56
N HIS A 161 3.67 15.32 -9.69
CA HIS A 161 3.77 16.61 -9.00
C HIS A 161 3.81 17.77 -10.00
N SER A 162 4.69 17.69 -10.99
CA SER A 162 4.83 18.75 -12.01
C SER A 162 3.56 18.93 -12.86
N ARG A 163 2.80 17.85 -13.11
CA ARG A 163 1.60 17.88 -13.95
C ARG A 163 0.36 18.37 -13.22
N TYR A 164 0.21 18.01 -11.93
CA TYR A 164 -1.07 18.13 -11.24
C TYR A 164 -1.02 19.03 -9.98
N ALA A 165 0.13 19.56 -9.54
CA ALA A 165 0.22 20.38 -8.34
C ALA A 165 -0.66 21.64 -8.44
N ASP A 166 -0.66 22.32 -9.59
CA ASP A 166 -1.47 23.51 -9.85
C ASP A 166 -2.98 23.16 -10.04
N ARG A 167 -3.28 21.87 -10.28
CA ARG A 167 -4.65 21.36 -10.39
C ARG A 167 -5.20 20.81 -9.07
N GLY A 168 -4.49 20.98 -7.96
CA GLY A 168 -4.97 20.56 -6.65
C GLY A 168 -4.37 19.26 -6.11
N LEU A 169 -3.35 18.64 -6.75
CA LEU A 169 -2.62 17.51 -6.17
C LEU A 169 -1.57 17.99 -5.18
N THR A 170 -1.51 17.33 -4.01
CA THR A 170 -0.38 17.41 -3.08
C THR A 170 0.23 16.02 -2.92
N ILE A 171 1.55 15.89 -3.12
CA ILE A 171 2.28 14.65 -2.86
C ILE A 171 3.09 14.82 -1.57
N LEU A 172 3.09 13.79 -0.71
CA LEU A 172 3.83 13.75 0.55
C LEU A 172 4.63 12.45 0.62
N GLY A 173 5.95 12.56 0.79
CA GLY A 173 6.80 11.43 1.14
C GLY A 173 6.85 11.27 2.67
N LEU A 174 6.38 10.14 3.19
CA LEU A 174 6.42 9.85 4.61
C LEU A 174 7.42 8.74 4.90
N THR A 175 8.32 8.98 5.85
CA THR A 175 9.25 7.98 6.38
C THR A 175 9.24 8.03 7.90
N SER A 176 9.97 7.14 8.56
CA SER A 176 10.16 7.15 10.01
C SER A 176 11.59 6.84 10.36
N PHE A 177 12.04 7.34 11.52
CA PHE A 177 13.31 6.88 12.07
C PHE A 177 13.23 5.39 12.41
N ARG A 178 14.24 4.62 11.98
CA ARG A 178 14.26 3.15 12.14
C ARG A 178 14.78 2.70 13.50
N SER A 179 15.65 3.49 14.11
CA SER A 179 16.35 3.12 15.33
C SER A 179 15.79 3.89 16.51
N GLY A 180 15.15 3.20 17.44
CA GLY A 180 14.78 3.79 18.72
C GLY A 180 15.99 4.32 19.52
N ASN A 181 17.20 3.79 19.24
CA ASN A 181 18.48 4.15 19.87
C ASN A 181 19.56 4.58 18.85
N GLY A 182 19.21 4.78 17.57
CA GLY A 182 20.14 5.25 16.52
C GLY A 182 20.37 6.76 16.59
N ASP A 183 21.49 7.19 16.00
CA ASP A 183 21.75 8.62 15.81
C ASP A 183 20.76 9.19 14.79
N ARG A 184 19.75 9.90 15.28
CA ARG A 184 18.73 10.55 14.44
C ARG A 184 19.34 11.52 13.44
N THR A 185 20.49 12.11 13.73
CA THR A 185 21.20 13.00 12.82
C THR A 185 21.67 12.24 11.59
N VAL A 186 22.28 11.08 11.78
CA VAL A 186 22.75 10.21 10.68
C VAL A 186 21.57 9.72 9.84
N GLU A 187 20.48 9.31 10.48
CA GLU A 187 19.27 8.88 9.73
C GLU A 187 18.65 10.03 8.94
N ARG A 188 18.54 11.21 9.54
CA ARG A 188 18.06 12.42 8.86
C ARG A 188 18.92 12.78 7.66
N ASP A 189 20.25 12.78 7.81
CA ASP A 189 21.16 13.08 6.73
C ASP A 189 21.04 12.06 5.58
N LEU A 190 20.78 10.81 5.91
CA LEU A 190 20.54 9.77 4.91
C LEU A 190 19.21 10.02 4.17
N ILE A 191 18.13 10.37 4.87
CA ILE A 191 16.84 10.73 4.27
C ILE A 191 17.01 11.93 3.35
N HIS A 192 17.69 12.99 3.82
CA HIS A 192 17.94 14.18 3.04
C HIS A 192 18.76 13.89 1.78
N ARG A 193 19.88 13.16 1.91
CA ARG A 193 20.73 12.78 0.77
C ARG A 193 19.95 11.98 -0.26
N THR A 194 19.14 10.99 0.17
CA THR A 194 18.31 10.21 -0.75
C THR A 194 17.31 11.09 -1.49
N ALA A 195 16.66 12.03 -0.81
CA ALA A 195 15.72 12.96 -1.44
C ALA A 195 16.42 13.88 -2.47
N VAL A 196 17.67 14.30 -2.19
CA VAL A 196 18.48 15.11 -3.11
C VAL A 196 18.95 14.29 -4.30
N GLU A 197 19.52 13.10 -4.08
CA GLU A 197 20.04 12.19 -5.13
C GLU A 197 18.96 11.79 -6.14
N HIS A 198 17.71 11.64 -5.69
CA HIS A 198 16.56 11.32 -6.53
C HIS A 198 15.74 12.53 -6.96
N GLU A 199 16.27 13.74 -6.75
CA GLU A 199 15.61 15.01 -7.15
C GLU A 199 14.14 15.11 -6.68
N VAL A 200 13.81 14.58 -5.48
CA VAL A 200 12.45 14.63 -4.95
C VAL A 200 11.97 16.08 -4.90
N ARG A 201 10.80 16.37 -5.51
CA ARG A 201 10.27 17.74 -5.65
C ARG A 201 9.10 18.05 -4.73
N PHE A 202 8.59 17.08 -4.02
CA PHE A 202 7.47 17.19 -3.09
C PHE A 202 7.94 17.16 -1.63
N PRO A 203 7.11 17.61 -0.67
CA PRO A 203 7.44 17.58 0.75
C PRO A 203 7.75 16.18 1.29
N VAL A 204 8.75 16.12 2.19
CA VAL A 204 9.19 14.89 2.85
C VAL A 204 9.16 15.09 4.36
N ALA A 205 8.36 14.27 5.03
CA ALA A 205 8.17 14.28 6.48
C ALA A 205 8.64 12.99 7.13
N VAL A 206 9.07 13.10 8.37
CA VAL A 206 9.54 11.99 9.20
C VAL A 206 8.58 11.83 10.38
N ALA A 207 7.93 10.68 10.48
CA ALA A 207 7.12 10.30 11.63
C ALA A 207 8.02 9.91 12.82
N ALA A 208 7.51 10.11 14.04
CA ALA A 208 8.25 9.77 15.27
C ALA A 208 8.57 8.29 15.38
N ASP A 209 7.64 7.45 14.88
CA ASP A 209 7.69 5.98 14.96
C ASP A 209 6.83 5.35 13.86
N HIS A 210 6.66 4.02 13.96
CA HIS A 210 5.92 3.24 12.95
C HIS A 210 4.40 3.26 13.12
N ARG A 211 3.83 3.91 14.14
CA ARG A 211 2.37 3.91 14.39
C ARG A 211 1.59 4.53 13.24
N LEU A 212 2.12 5.59 12.62
CA LEU A 212 1.50 6.19 11.46
C LEU A 212 1.47 5.21 10.26
N ALA A 213 2.60 4.55 9.97
CA ALA A 213 2.65 3.53 8.92
C ALA A 213 1.71 2.36 9.21
N GLN A 214 1.61 1.92 10.47
CA GLN A 214 0.68 0.87 10.89
C GLN A 214 -0.79 1.28 10.66
N ALA A 215 -1.15 2.52 11.02
CA ALA A 215 -2.50 3.05 10.82
C ALA A 215 -2.92 3.04 9.33
N TYR A 216 -1.96 3.22 8.43
CA TYR A 216 -2.18 3.15 6.99
C TYR A 216 -1.96 1.76 6.36
N GLY A 217 -1.67 0.73 7.16
CA GLY A 217 -1.28 -0.59 6.63
C GLY A 217 -0.03 -0.53 5.75
N ALA A 218 0.93 0.33 6.11
CA ALA A 218 2.14 0.63 5.35
C ALA A 218 3.42 0.08 6.01
N ASN A 219 3.36 -1.09 6.68
CA ASN A 219 4.55 -1.74 7.24
C ASN A 219 5.44 -2.33 6.13
N GLY A 220 4.87 -2.61 4.95
CA GLY A 220 5.61 -2.88 3.72
C GLY A 220 5.76 -1.61 2.88
N ILE A 221 6.94 -1.39 2.30
CA ILE A 221 7.24 -0.21 1.47
C ILE A 221 7.73 -0.63 0.07
N PRO A 222 7.44 0.19 -0.97
CA PRO A 222 6.62 1.39 -0.90
C PRO A 222 5.14 1.08 -0.65
N THR A 223 4.43 1.97 0.03
CA THR A 223 2.97 1.96 0.10
C THR A 223 2.45 3.33 -0.31
N PHE A 224 1.42 3.34 -1.15
CA PHE A 224 0.78 4.53 -1.69
C PHE A 224 -0.64 4.65 -1.17
N VAL A 225 -1.03 5.86 -0.78
CA VAL A 225 -2.38 6.18 -0.34
C VAL A 225 -2.86 7.43 -1.07
N VAL A 226 -4.02 7.35 -1.72
CA VAL A 226 -4.69 8.50 -2.32
C VAL A 226 -5.88 8.89 -1.44
N ILE A 227 -5.95 10.16 -1.12
CA ILE A 227 -6.98 10.79 -0.29
C ILE A 227 -7.68 11.83 -1.17
N ASP A 228 -9.00 11.85 -1.15
CA ASP A 228 -9.80 12.83 -1.89
C ASP A 228 -9.86 14.20 -1.20
N GLN A 229 -10.58 15.13 -1.81
CA GLN A 229 -10.74 16.50 -1.35
C GLN A 229 -11.48 16.59 0.00
N GLU A 230 -12.32 15.60 0.31
CA GLU A 230 -13.06 15.48 1.58
C GLU A 230 -12.23 14.84 2.69
N GLY A 231 -11.00 14.40 2.39
CA GLY A 231 -10.10 13.74 3.34
C GLY A 231 -10.34 12.25 3.50
N SER A 232 -11.10 11.61 2.59
CA SER A 232 -11.36 10.17 2.62
C SER A 232 -10.36 9.38 1.80
N VAL A 233 -9.95 8.21 2.29
CA VAL A 233 -9.04 7.31 1.57
C VAL A 233 -9.75 6.66 0.39
N ARG A 234 -9.25 6.88 -0.83
CA ARG A 234 -9.80 6.33 -2.07
C ARG A 234 -9.00 5.15 -2.62
N LEU A 235 -7.70 5.14 -2.37
CA LEU A 235 -6.81 4.05 -2.74
C LEU A 235 -5.75 3.85 -1.68
N ALA A 236 -5.43 2.59 -1.35
CA ALA A 236 -4.27 2.22 -0.55
C ALA A 236 -3.67 0.94 -1.14
N THR A 237 -2.37 0.95 -1.48
CA THR A 237 -1.71 -0.19 -2.13
C THR A 237 -0.20 -0.19 -1.91
N SER A 238 0.38 -1.37 -1.71
CA SER A 238 1.84 -1.58 -1.70
C SER A 238 2.37 -2.08 -3.05
N LYS A 239 1.50 -2.22 -4.06
CA LYS A 239 1.85 -2.65 -5.43
C LYS A 239 1.24 -1.67 -6.43
N PRO A 240 1.79 -0.46 -6.56
CA PRO A 240 1.21 0.53 -7.45
C PRO A 240 1.35 0.10 -8.91
N ASP A 241 0.25 0.11 -9.62
CA ASP A 241 0.21 0.17 -11.08
C ASP A 241 0.24 1.67 -11.42
N LYS A 242 1.31 2.14 -12.06
CA LYS A 242 1.51 3.58 -12.34
C LYS A 242 0.34 4.19 -13.14
N PRO A 243 -0.12 3.56 -14.25
CA PRO A 243 -1.29 4.05 -14.98
C PRO A 243 -2.56 4.11 -14.13
N ALA A 244 -2.84 3.07 -13.33
CA ALA A 244 -4.03 3.04 -12.48
C ALA A 244 -3.98 4.10 -11.37
N LEU A 245 -2.80 4.33 -10.78
CA LEU A 245 -2.60 5.36 -9.77
C LEU A 245 -2.81 6.77 -10.36
N GLU A 246 -2.25 7.05 -11.54
CA GLU A 246 -2.45 8.32 -12.23
C GLU A 246 -3.90 8.52 -12.66
N SER A 247 -4.57 7.48 -13.16
CA SER A 247 -5.99 7.52 -13.55
C SER A 247 -6.89 7.87 -12.36
N GLU A 248 -6.66 7.26 -11.19
CA GLU A 248 -7.43 7.56 -9.98
C GLU A 248 -7.22 9.01 -9.52
N ILE A 249 -5.98 9.49 -9.51
CA ILE A 249 -5.67 10.89 -9.19
C ILE A 249 -6.38 11.84 -10.16
N SER A 250 -6.27 11.60 -11.48
CA SER A 250 -6.93 12.44 -12.49
C SER A 250 -8.44 12.46 -12.30
N ARG A 251 -9.04 11.29 -12.10
CA ARG A 251 -10.50 11.16 -11.86
C ARG A 251 -10.95 12.00 -10.67
N LEU A 252 -10.20 11.97 -9.57
CA LEU A 252 -10.53 12.75 -8.37
C LEU A 252 -10.38 14.27 -8.61
N LEU A 253 -9.34 14.69 -9.33
CA LEU A 253 -9.13 16.10 -9.68
C LEU A 253 -10.20 16.63 -10.64
N ASP A 254 -10.79 15.77 -11.49
CA ASP A 254 -11.81 16.18 -12.46
C ASP A 254 -13.22 16.24 -11.85
N THR A 255 -13.47 15.63 -10.69
CA THR A 255 -14.78 15.66 -10.01
C THR A 255 -15.16 17.04 -9.48
N ASP A 256 -14.21 17.94 -9.21
CA ASP A 256 -14.44 19.31 -8.78
C ASP A 256 -14.85 20.28 -9.92
N THR A 257 -14.86 19.83 -11.17
CA THR A 257 -15.24 20.67 -12.32
C THR A 257 -16.74 20.63 -12.66
N LEU A 258 -17.54 19.85 -11.93
CA LEU A 258 -19.01 19.87 -12.08
C LEU A 258 -19.59 20.99 -11.20
N PRO A 259 -20.27 22.00 -11.78
CA PRO A 259 -20.97 23.01 -10.98
C PRO A 259 -22.02 22.30 -10.10
N ALA A 260 -22.12 22.72 -8.85
CA ALA A 260 -23.21 22.32 -7.96
C ALA A 260 -24.55 22.59 -8.65
N PRO A 261 -25.54 21.68 -8.54
CA PRO A 261 -26.85 21.85 -9.15
C PRO A 261 -27.63 23.05 -8.61
#